data_d7b977ebdab4eddb9450090167b4a0ab
#
_entry.id   d7b977ebdab4eddb9450090167b4a0ab
#
_cell.length_a   1.000
_cell.length_b   1.000
_cell.length_c   1.000
_cell.angle_alpha   90.00
_cell.angle_beta   90.00
_cell.angle_gamma   90.00
#
_symmetry.space_group_name_H-M   'P 1'
#
loop_
_entity.id
_entity.type
_entity.pdbx_description
1 polymer ?
#
loop_
_entity_poly.entity_id
_entity_poly.type
_entity_poly.pdbx_seq_one_letter_code
_entity_poly.pdbx_strand_id
1 'polypeptide(L)'
;MLFRRLLLVACAAAFGTVAFSQAPAVQPGKTPPKSWVDPQTGHRVIRLTDEPDSASFYFNVNSYTPDGKEMVYTTPQGISVIDLKTLKSHPVVQGKVRAIEMGHKTPSVFYIRPEDRSLYETNVDTGKTRKLLTLQADENVITINADETLAAGASIVGPHAPAPFENRIGQAHPLIQARNKGEMMQKRLAAHLPMVLYTIDLRTGKKKILLHSTDWLNHLQFSPTDPTLLLYCHEGPWQKVDRIWTIRTDGTQNTLVHKRTMFMEIAGHEFWSHDGKIIWFDWQTPKGQDFWLEGRSVETGEQIAYHMTRNEWSIHFNVSRDGKLFCGDGGNPGQVAHAPDGEWIYLFRPELIKGDGVNSPDFVQPGIFHAERLVNMSKHNYHLEPNVSFSPDKKYVIFRSNMFGPTYVFAVEVAKANGKE
;
A
#
# COMPACT_ATOMS: atom_id res chain seq x y z
N MET A 1 76.36 36.70 -5.25
CA MET A 1 75.87 35.82 -4.18
C MET A 1 74.75 36.53 -3.47
N LEU A 2 73.50 36.26 -3.80
CA LEU A 2 72.34 36.77 -3.04
C LEU A 2 71.39 35.61 -2.80
N PHE A 3 71.29 35.21 -1.52
CA PHE A 3 70.29 34.21 -1.06
C PHE A 3 68.93 34.88 -0.93
N ARG A 4 67.91 34.40 -1.73
CA ARG A 4 66.50 34.67 -1.53
C ARG A 4 65.93 33.62 -0.60
N ARG A 5 65.45 33.99 0.54
CA ARG A 5 64.64 33.16 1.45
C ARG A 5 63.19 33.19 0.96
N LEU A 6 62.64 32.02 0.60
CA LEU A 6 61.21 31.82 0.38
C LEU A 6 60.53 31.58 1.73
N LEU A 7 59.57 32.44 2.08
CA LEU A 7 58.63 32.17 3.17
C LEU A 7 57.48 31.33 2.62
N LEU A 8 57.35 30.10 3.15
CA LEU A 8 56.13 29.27 2.92
C LEU A 8 55.10 29.67 4.00
N VAL A 9 53.99 30.27 3.57
CA VAL A 9 52.80 30.46 4.41
C VAL A 9 51.95 29.21 4.26
N ALA A 10 51.87 28.39 5.33
CA ALA A 10 50.96 27.24 5.42
C ALA A 10 49.56 27.74 5.83
N CYS A 11 48.61 27.79 4.91
CA CYS A 11 47.18 27.93 5.23
C CYS A 11 46.67 26.59 5.76
N ALA A 12 46.46 26.48 7.06
CA ALA A 12 45.71 25.37 7.65
C ALA A 12 44.22 25.58 7.40
N ALA A 13 43.66 24.85 6.40
CA ALA A 13 42.22 24.74 6.21
C ALA A 13 41.65 23.82 7.30
N ALA A 14 40.95 24.38 8.25
CA ALA A 14 40.18 23.61 9.23
C ALA A 14 38.96 23.00 8.52
N PHE A 15 39.05 21.73 8.14
CA PHE A 15 37.88 20.95 7.75
C PHE A 15 37.09 20.62 9.01
N GLY A 16 36.05 21.37 9.27
CA GLY A 16 35.05 21.00 10.25
C GLY A 16 34.33 19.73 9.78
N THR A 17 34.61 18.59 10.41
CA THR A 17 33.84 17.37 10.24
C THR A 17 32.47 17.60 10.83
N VAL A 18 31.46 17.79 9.95
CA VAL A 18 30.08 17.72 10.35
C VAL A 18 29.81 16.25 10.69
N ALA A 19 29.76 15.96 11.99
CA ALA A 19 29.34 14.65 12.47
C ALA A 19 27.83 14.48 12.12
N PHE A 20 27.54 13.74 11.08
CA PHE A 20 26.17 13.28 10.82
C PHE A 20 25.78 12.35 11.97
N SER A 21 24.87 12.80 12.81
CA SER A 21 24.24 11.95 13.82
C SER A 21 23.46 10.86 13.09
N GLN A 22 23.94 9.64 13.15
CA GLN A 22 23.19 8.49 12.62
C GLN A 22 21.97 8.23 13.52
N ALA A 23 20.86 7.74 12.93
CA ALA A 23 19.73 7.24 13.70
C ALA A 23 20.24 6.26 14.79
N PRO A 24 19.65 6.25 15.99
CA PRO A 24 20.14 5.47 17.11
C PRO A 24 20.30 3.99 16.74
N ALA A 25 21.50 3.45 16.87
CA ALA A 25 21.75 2.03 16.69
C ALA A 25 21.19 1.27 17.89
N VAL A 26 20.24 0.37 17.68
CA VAL A 26 19.76 -0.52 18.73
C VAL A 26 20.75 -1.69 18.86
N GLN A 27 21.28 -1.89 20.07
CA GLN A 27 22.04 -3.10 20.39
C GLN A 27 21.09 -4.30 20.44
N PRO A 28 21.54 -5.51 20.04
CA PRO A 28 20.73 -6.72 20.16
C PRO A 28 20.17 -6.87 21.58
N GLY A 29 18.84 -7.05 21.69
CA GLY A 29 18.14 -7.19 22.98
C GLY A 29 17.62 -5.91 23.65
N LYS A 30 17.85 -4.73 23.07
CA LYS A 30 17.22 -3.49 23.56
C LYS A 30 15.96 -3.15 22.76
N THR A 31 14.92 -2.70 23.46
CA THR A 31 13.70 -2.16 22.84
C THR A 31 14.04 -0.96 21.96
N PRO A 32 13.53 -0.89 20.71
CA PRO A 32 13.72 0.29 19.86
C PRO A 32 13.22 1.57 20.53
N PRO A 33 13.77 2.75 20.20
CA PRO A 33 13.32 4.01 20.77
C PRO A 33 11.83 4.23 20.45
N LYS A 34 11.11 4.85 21.40
CA LYS A 34 9.68 5.17 21.21
C LYS A 34 9.50 6.33 20.22
N SER A 35 10.44 7.27 20.20
CA SER A 35 10.42 8.42 19.28
C SER A 35 11.83 9.01 19.10
N TRP A 36 12.09 9.57 17.92
CA TRP A 36 13.30 10.34 17.60
C TRP A 36 13.02 11.35 16.50
N VAL A 37 13.87 12.35 16.36
CA VAL A 37 13.89 13.23 15.18
C VAL A 37 14.89 12.65 14.19
N ASP A 38 14.47 12.41 12.95
CA ASP A 38 15.40 11.96 11.91
C ASP A 38 16.41 13.09 11.62
N PRO A 39 17.71 12.84 11.80
CA PRO A 39 18.72 13.90 11.73
C PRO A 39 18.94 14.44 10.31
N GLN A 40 18.52 13.71 9.28
CA GLN A 40 18.68 14.12 7.89
C GLN A 40 17.48 14.89 7.37
N THR A 41 16.29 14.64 7.92
CA THR A 41 15.05 15.22 7.43
C THR A 41 14.44 16.25 8.39
N GLY A 42 14.71 16.13 9.68
CA GLY A 42 14.14 16.96 10.74
C GLY A 42 12.70 16.59 11.12
N HIS A 43 12.18 15.47 10.61
CA HIS A 43 10.84 14.97 10.97
C HIS A 43 10.91 14.06 12.19
N ARG A 44 9.87 14.13 13.04
CA ARG A 44 9.74 13.23 14.19
C ARG A 44 9.15 11.91 13.76
N VAL A 45 9.86 10.83 14.08
CA VAL A 45 9.40 9.45 13.91
C VAL A 45 8.98 8.91 15.27
N ILE A 46 7.85 8.20 15.30
CA ILE A 46 7.26 7.63 16.51
C ILE A 46 6.99 6.14 16.24
N ARG A 47 7.47 5.27 17.11
CA ARG A 47 7.11 3.85 17.10
C ARG A 47 5.73 3.70 17.74
N LEU A 48 4.74 3.34 16.94
CA LEU A 48 3.34 3.23 17.37
C LEU A 48 3.09 1.96 18.20
N THR A 49 3.65 0.84 17.76
CA THR A 49 3.41 -0.48 18.38
C THR A 49 4.54 -0.89 19.32
N ASP A 50 4.22 -1.60 20.38
CA ASP A 50 5.18 -2.13 21.33
C ASP A 50 5.43 -3.63 21.12
N GLU A 51 4.49 -4.33 20.46
CA GLU A 51 4.58 -5.76 20.14
C GLU A 51 5.52 -5.98 18.95
N PRO A 52 6.58 -6.79 19.10
CA PRO A 52 7.40 -7.25 17.98
C PRO A 52 6.55 -7.97 16.94
N ASP A 53 6.92 -7.85 15.67
CA ASP A 53 6.26 -8.45 14.51
C ASP A 53 4.81 -8.00 14.32
N SER A 54 4.50 -6.78 14.81
CA SER A 54 3.28 -6.07 14.47
C SER A 54 3.38 -5.43 13.08
N ALA A 55 2.25 -5.31 12.37
CA ALA A 55 2.22 -4.76 11.03
C ALA A 55 0.95 -3.94 10.75
N SER A 56 1.11 -2.78 10.08
CA SER A 56 0.02 -2.08 9.43
C SER A 56 -0.58 -2.93 8.30
N PHE A 57 -1.80 -2.64 7.89
CA PHE A 57 -2.42 -3.28 6.73
C PHE A 57 -1.68 -2.91 5.44
N TYR A 58 -2.02 -3.58 4.36
CA TYR A 58 -1.49 -3.25 3.05
C TYR A 58 -1.93 -1.84 2.65
N PHE A 59 -1.12 -1.11 1.90
CA PHE A 59 -1.24 0.33 1.66
C PHE A 59 -2.61 0.80 1.15
N ASN A 60 -3.36 -0.06 0.44
CA ASN A 60 -4.66 0.22 -0.15
C ASN A 60 -5.85 -0.34 0.66
N VAL A 61 -5.58 -0.97 1.81
CA VAL A 61 -6.62 -1.55 2.67
C VAL A 61 -6.98 -0.58 3.79
N ASN A 62 -8.28 -0.30 3.97
CA ASN A 62 -8.73 0.57 5.05
C ASN A 62 -8.37 -0.02 6.42
N SER A 63 -7.61 0.74 7.21
CA SER A 63 -7.23 0.40 8.58
C SER A 63 -7.80 1.35 9.63
N TYR A 64 -8.54 2.38 9.21
CA TYR A 64 -9.04 3.45 10.09
C TYR A 64 -10.53 3.31 10.37
N THR A 65 -10.92 3.63 11.62
CA THR A 65 -12.34 3.77 11.97
C THR A 65 -13.02 4.85 11.12
N PRO A 66 -14.34 4.77 10.88
CA PRO A 66 -15.06 5.75 10.05
C PRO A 66 -14.89 7.20 10.53
N ASP A 67 -14.80 7.41 11.85
CA ASP A 67 -14.56 8.74 12.44
C ASP A 67 -13.08 9.17 12.38
N GLY A 68 -12.19 8.28 11.96
CA GLY A 68 -10.76 8.54 11.76
C GLY A 68 -9.94 8.67 13.03
N LYS A 69 -10.48 8.28 14.20
CA LYS A 69 -9.76 8.43 15.47
C LYS A 69 -8.82 7.27 15.79
N GLU A 70 -9.14 6.10 15.28
CA GLU A 70 -8.39 4.89 15.60
C GLU A 70 -7.92 4.16 14.33
N MET A 71 -6.83 3.40 14.49
CA MET A 71 -6.27 2.55 13.46
C MET A 71 -6.10 1.12 13.99
N VAL A 72 -6.53 0.14 13.21
CA VAL A 72 -6.25 -1.27 13.49
C VAL A 72 -4.94 -1.72 12.85
N TYR A 73 -4.25 -2.64 13.51
CA TYR A 73 -3.03 -3.28 13.03
C TYR A 73 -2.97 -4.75 13.48
N THR A 74 -2.16 -5.56 12.81
CA THR A 74 -1.97 -6.97 13.17
C THR A 74 -0.81 -7.16 14.12
N THR A 75 -0.93 -8.15 15.00
CA THR A 75 0.12 -8.66 15.85
C THR A 75 0.21 -10.18 15.71
N PRO A 76 1.28 -10.85 16.18
CA PRO A 76 1.32 -12.30 16.25
C PRO A 76 0.18 -12.93 17.07
N GLN A 77 -0.42 -12.15 17.99
CA GLN A 77 -1.50 -12.60 18.86
C GLN A 77 -2.91 -12.28 18.31
N GLY A 78 -3.01 -11.53 17.18
CA GLY A 78 -4.29 -11.19 16.59
C GLY A 78 -4.36 -9.79 16.01
N ILE A 79 -5.40 -9.01 16.34
CA ILE A 79 -5.58 -7.63 15.90
C ILE A 79 -5.67 -6.72 17.11
N SER A 80 -4.95 -5.61 17.06
CA SER A 80 -5.00 -4.53 18.04
C SER A 80 -5.48 -3.24 17.38
N VAL A 81 -5.97 -2.30 18.20
CA VAL A 81 -6.35 -0.95 17.79
C VAL A 81 -5.50 0.06 18.53
N ILE A 82 -5.16 1.17 17.87
CA ILE A 82 -4.45 2.32 18.46
C ILE A 82 -5.27 3.59 18.27
N ASP A 83 -5.46 4.34 19.35
CA ASP A 83 -6.00 5.70 19.33
C ASP A 83 -4.94 6.67 18.79
N LEU A 84 -5.23 7.35 17.69
CA LEU A 84 -4.26 8.21 16.99
C LEU A 84 -3.95 9.53 17.71
N LYS A 85 -4.75 9.91 18.70
CA LYS A 85 -4.52 11.11 19.52
C LYS A 85 -3.61 10.80 20.70
N THR A 86 -3.90 9.71 21.41
CA THR A 86 -3.17 9.35 22.63
C THR A 86 -2.01 8.40 22.37
N LEU A 87 -1.97 7.76 21.21
CA LEU A 87 -1.02 6.72 20.79
C LEU A 87 -1.00 5.51 21.74
N LYS A 88 -2.13 5.25 22.40
CA LYS A 88 -2.32 4.06 23.25
C LYS A 88 -3.02 2.98 22.44
N SER A 89 -2.54 1.76 22.59
CA SER A 89 -3.09 0.58 21.92
C SER A 89 -3.66 -0.42 22.91
N HIS A 90 -4.61 -1.23 22.41
CA HIS A 90 -5.13 -2.40 23.12
C HIS A 90 -5.57 -3.49 22.14
N PRO A 91 -5.54 -4.78 22.54
CA PRO A 91 -5.99 -5.88 21.71
C PRO A 91 -7.52 -5.89 21.58
N VAL A 92 -8.03 -6.16 20.36
CA VAL A 92 -9.47 -6.27 20.08
C VAL A 92 -9.88 -7.65 19.57
N VAL A 93 -8.98 -8.35 18.89
CA VAL A 93 -9.21 -9.74 18.44
C VAL A 93 -8.00 -10.58 18.81
N GLN A 94 -8.24 -11.69 19.50
CA GLN A 94 -7.19 -12.63 19.88
C GLN A 94 -7.24 -13.92 19.06
N GLY A 95 -6.09 -14.55 18.90
CA GLY A 95 -5.90 -15.79 18.16
C GLY A 95 -5.43 -15.56 16.73
N LYS A 96 -5.13 -16.64 16.03
CA LYS A 96 -4.68 -16.61 14.64
C LYS A 96 -5.83 -16.17 13.73
N VAL A 97 -5.67 -15.03 13.08
CA VAL A 97 -6.67 -14.46 12.16
C VAL A 97 -6.02 -13.95 10.89
N ARG A 98 -6.79 -13.89 9.81
CA ARG A 98 -6.47 -13.13 8.62
C ARG A 98 -7.33 -11.87 8.58
N ALA A 99 -6.76 -10.72 8.91
CA ALA A 99 -7.44 -9.45 8.80
C ALA A 99 -7.85 -9.20 7.33
N ILE A 100 -9.03 -8.64 7.13
CA ILE A 100 -9.53 -8.21 5.82
C ILE A 100 -9.37 -6.70 5.73
N GLU A 101 -10.19 -5.94 6.46
CA GLU A 101 -10.14 -4.48 6.51
C GLU A 101 -10.97 -3.94 7.67
N MET A 102 -10.83 -2.66 7.93
CA MET A 102 -11.71 -1.90 8.81
C MET A 102 -12.93 -1.42 8.03
N GLY A 103 -14.11 -1.48 8.64
CA GLY A 103 -15.36 -1.04 8.02
C GLY A 103 -15.35 0.45 7.66
N HIS A 104 -16.10 0.79 6.61
CA HIS A 104 -16.30 2.18 6.21
C HIS A 104 -17.49 2.84 6.90
N LYS A 105 -18.44 2.05 7.38
CA LYS A 105 -19.70 2.50 7.99
C LYS A 105 -19.72 2.32 9.50
N THR A 106 -19.21 1.20 9.98
CA THR A 106 -19.16 0.88 11.41
C THR A 106 -17.72 0.78 11.91
N PRO A 107 -17.41 1.05 13.18
CA PRO A 107 -16.08 0.84 13.74
C PRO A 107 -15.84 -0.67 13.98
N SER A 108 -16.01 -1.48 12.94
CA SER A 108 -15.85 -2.93 12.98
C SER A 108 -14.71 -3.41 12.10
N VAL A 109 -13.78 -4.18 12.65
CA VAL A 109 -12.75 -4.86 11.88
C VAL A 109 -13.27 -6.20 11.37
N PHE A 110 -13.11 -6.45 10.07
CA PHE A 110 -13.48 -7.71 9.42
C PHE A 110 -12.26 -8.62 9.30
N TYR A 111 -12.44 -9.90 9.63
CA TYR A 111 -11.37 -10.89 9.58
C TYR A 111 -11.89 -12.31 9.42
N ILE A 112 -11.02 -13.21 8.96
CA ILE A 112 -11.31 -14.64 8.86
C ILE A 112 -10.55 -15.37 9.96
N ARG A 113 -11.23 -16.32 10.64
CA ARG A 113 -10.61 -17.34 11.47
C ARG A 113 -10.34 -18.58 10.63
N PRO A 114 -9.06 -18.95 10.43
CA PRO A 114 -8.71 -20.12 9.60
C PRO A 114 -9.23 -21.45 10.16
N GLU A 115 -9.33 -21.57 11.48
CA GLU A 115 -9.71 -22.80 12.16
C GLU A 115 -11.14 -23.27 11.84
N ASP A 116 -12.08 -22.33 11.61
CA ASP A 116 -13.47 -22.64 11.28
C ASP A 116 -13.90 -22.07 9.92
N ARG A 117 -12.95 -21.49 9.18
CA ARG A 117 -13.14 -20.89 7.86
C ARG A 117 -14.29 -19.87 7.83
N SER A 118 -14.41 -19.07 8.87
CA SER A 118 -15.52 -18.15 9.01
C SER A 118 -15.08 -16.71 9.00
N LEU A 119 -15.90 -15.86 8.36
CA LEU A 119 -15.79 -14.42 8.39
C LEU A 119 -16.47 -13.89 9.65
N TYR A 120 -15.75 -13.04 10.35
CA TYR A 120 -16.18 -12.35 11.57
C TYR A 120 -16.06 -10.84 11.41
N GLU A 121 -16.83 -10.13 12.20
CA GLU A 121 -16.59 -8.73 12.53
C GLU A 121 -16.43 -8.55 14.02
N THR A 122 -15.60 -7.61 14.43
CA THR A 122 -15.48 -7.17 15.82
C THR A 122 -15.55 -5.65 15.86
N ASN A 123 -16.54 -5.11 16.55
CA ASN A 123 -16.64 -3.68 16.82
C ASN A 123 -15.55 -3.28 17.81
N VAL A 124 -14.65 -2.36 17.42
CA VAL A 124 -13.45 -2.03 18.22
C VAL A 124 -13.79 -1.23 19.49
N ASP A 125 -14.86 -0.42 19.47
CA ASP A 125 -15.28 0.38 20.62
C ASP A 125 -15.89 -0.48 21.74
N THR A 126 -16.65 -1.52 21.37
CA THR A 126 -17.43 -2.33 22.32
C THR A 126 -16.83 -3.71 22.56
N GLY A 127 -15.89 -4.15 21.71
CA GLY A 127 -15.35 -5.51 21.73
C GLY A 127 -16.35 -6.60 21.28
N LYS A 128 -17.55 -6.22 20.84
CA LYS A 128 -18.60 -7.17 20.43
C LYS A 128 -18.22 -7.83 19.12
N THR A 129 -18.11 -9.16 19.15
CA THR A 129 -17.80 -9.99 17.99
C THR A 129 -19.05 -10.69 17.46
N ARG A 130 -19.19 -10.74 16.15
CA ARG A 130 -20.24 -11.46 15.45
C ARG A 130 -19.63 -12.32 14.31
N LYS A 131 -20.03 -13.59 14.27
CA LYS A 131 -19.80 -14.44 13.10
C LYS A 131 -20.79 -14.05 12.02
N LEU A 132 -20.29 -13.74 10.83
CA LEU A 132 -21.11 -13.35 9.69
C LEU A 132 -21.50 -14.56 8.84
N LEU A 133 -20.52 -15.35 8.43
CA LEU A 133 -20.77 -16.55 7.62
C LEU A 133 -19.60 -17.54 7.71
N THR A 134 -19.86 -18.81 7.38
CA THR A 134 -18.83 -19.82 7.16
C THR A 134 -18.59 -19.95 5.67
N LEU A 135 -17.32 -19.80 5.25
CA LEU A 135 -16.92 -19.88 3.85
C LEU A 135 -16.96 -21.33 3.35
N GLN A 136 -17.48 -21.52 2.15
CA GLN A 136 -17.41 -22.81 1.46
C GLN A 136 -15.96 -23.11 1.03
N ALA A 137 -15.73 -24.36 0.58
CA ALA A 137 -14.38 -24.80 0.24
C ALA A 137 -13.76 -24.01 -0.92
N ASP A 138 -14.56 -23.46 -1.82
CA ASP A 138 -14.16 -22.67 -2.98
C ASP A 138 -14.27 -21.14 -2.74
N GLU A 139 -14.54 -20.71 -1.51
CA GLU A 139 -14.73 -19.30 -1.18
C GLU A 139 -13.56 -18.68 -0.47
N ASN A 140 -13.29 -17.44 -0.81
CA ASN A 140 -12.32 -16.57 -0.19
C ASN A 140 -12.90 -15.15 -0.14
N VAL A 141 -12.65 -14.40 0.91
CA VAL A 141 -13.03 -12.99 1.04
C VAL A 141 -11.78 -12.14 1.03
N ILE A 142 -11.78 -11.11 0.20
CA ILE A 142 -10.64 -10.20 0.01
C ILE A 142 -10.99 -8.79 0.49
N THR A 143 -12.23 -8.33 0.28
CA THR A 143 -12.68 -6.98 0.63
C THR A 143 -14.17 -6.98 0.99
N ILE A 144 -14.60 -5.96 1.73
CA ILE A 144 -15.98 -5.69 2.16
C ILE A 144 -16.42 -4.36 1.54
N ASN A 145 -17.67 -4.25 1.06
CA ASN A 145 -18.14 -3.03 0.44
C ASN A 145 -18.46 -1.90 1.43
N ALA A 146 -18.60 -0.68 0.92
CA ALA A 146 -18.71 0.55 1.73
C ALA A 146 -19.90 0.57 2.70
N ASP A 147 -21.00 -0.14 2.39
CA ASP A 147 -22.18 -0.25 3.26
C ASP A 147 -22.20 -1.52 4.14
N GLU A 148 -21.14 -2.34 4.06
CA GLU A 148 -20.91 -3.54 4.86
C GLU A 148 -22.01 -4.62 4.66
N THR A 149 -22.50 -4.74 3.43
CA THR A 149 -23.54 -5.72 3.06
C THR A 149 -23.00 -6.87 2.19
N LEU A 150 -21.89 -6.64 1.48
CA LEU A 150 -21.28 -7.58 0.55
C LEU A 150 -19.80 -7.79 0.87
N ALA A 151 -19.37 -9.04 0.79
CA ALA A 151 -17.96 -9.40 0.64
C ALA A 151 -17.66 -9.72 -0.84
N ALA A 152 -16.45 -9.44 -1.30
CA ALA A 152 -15.98 -9.89 -2.60
C ALA A 152 -14.80 -10.84 -2.49
N GLY A 153 -14.74 -11.79 -3.43
CA GLY A 153 -13.69 -12.78 -3.53
C GLY A 153 -13.43 -13.23 -4.95
N ALA A 154 -12.28 -13.86 -5.13
CA ALA A 154 -11.90 -14.53 -6.38
C ALA A 154 -11.32 -15.90 -6.07
N SER A 155 -11.68 -16.90 -6.87
CA SER A 155 -11.23 -18.29 -6.66
C SER A 155 -10.94 -18.98 -7.97
N ILE A 156 -9.97 -19.89 -7.95
CA ILE A 156 -9.77 -20.87 -9.01
C ILE A 156 -10.89 -21.90 -8.89
N VAL A 157 -11.48 -22.25 -10.03
CA VAL A 157 -12.55 -23.25 -10.09
C VAL A 157 -12.11 -24.43 -10.94
N GLY A 158 -12.82 -25.56 -10.81
CA GLY A 158 -12.56 -26.78 -11.58
C GLY A 158 -11.82 -27.86 -10.78
N PRO A 159 -11.45 -28.97 -11.43
CA PRO A 159 -11.00 -30.20 -10.73
C PRO A 159 -9.66 -30.06 -9.96
N HIS A 160 -8.92 -29.01 -10.20
CA HIS A 160 -7.64 -28.74 -9.54
C HIS A 160 -7.67 -27.46 -8.68
N ALA A 161 -8.87 -26.98 -8.33
CA ALA A 161 -9.01 -25.83 -7.45
C ALA A 161 -8.39 -26.20 -6.08
N PRO A 162 -7.38 -25.44 -5.58
CA PRO A 162 -6.82 -25.68 -4.26
C PRO A 162 -7.84 -25.34 -3.18
N ALA A 163 -7.65 -25.88 -1.99
CA ALA A 163 -8.45 -25.50 -0.83
C ALA A 163 -8.33 -23.98 -0.57
N PRO A 164 -9.39 -23.28 -0.14
CA PRO A 164 -9.46 -21.80 -0.10
C PRO A 164 -8.34 -21.15 0.71
N PHE A 165 -7.88 -21.80 1.78
CA PHE A 165 -6.78 -21.26 2.61
C PHE A 165 -5.39 -21.56 2.08
N GLU A 166 -5.26 -22.43 1.08
CA GLU A 166 -4.04 -22.65 0.31
C GLU A 166 -3.92 -21.65 -0.84
N ASN A 167 -5.02 -21.03 -1.27
CA ASN A 167 -5.08 -19.92 -2.21
C ASN A 167 -4.72 -18.61 -1.51
N ARG A 168 -3.55 -18.53 -0.93
CA ARG A 168 -3.04 -17.21 -0.52
C ARG A 168 -2.84 -16.38 -1.78
N ILE A 169 -3.44 -15.19 -1.79
CA ILE A 169 -3.20 -14.19 -2.83
C ILE A 169 -1.68 -14.04 -2.97
N GLY A 170 -1.16 -14.23 -4.20
CA GLY A 170 0.27 -14.16 -4.47
C GLY A 170 1.06 -15.46 -4.29
N GLN A 171 0.47 -16.57 -3.83
CA GLN A 171 1.15 -17.86 -3.82
C GLN A 171 0.92 -18.63 -5.12
N ALA A 172 1.97 -19.38 -5.54
CA ALA A 172 1.86 -20.27 -6.68
C ALA A 172 0.80 -21.33 -6.43
N HIS A 173 -0.06 -21.57 -7.42
CA HIS A 173 -0.93 -22.75 -7.45
C HIS A 173 -0.07 -24.02 -7.31
N PRO A 174 -0.53 -25.09 -6.63
CA PRO A 174 0.25 -26.34 -6.48
C PRO A 174 0.78 -26.92 -7.79
N LEU A 175 0.06 -26.69 -8.91
CA LEU A 175 0.50 -27.05 -10.27
C LEU A 175 1.54 -26.11 -10.89
N ILE A 176 1.85 -24.98 -10.24
CA ILE A 176 2.76 -23.96 -10.75
C ILE A 176 3.99 -23.87 -9.84
N GLN A 177 4.94 -24.76 -10.05
CA GLN A 177 6.23 -24.68 -9.38
C GLN A 177 7.09 -23.61 -10.04
N ALA A 178 7.64 -22.69 -9.23
CA ALA A 178 8.46 -21.58 -9.70
C ALA A 178 9.62 -21.29 -8.73
N ARG A 179 10.75 -20.86 -9.26
CA ARG A 179 11.95 -20.54 -8.48
C ARG A 179 11.91 -19.11 -7.90
N ASN A 180 11.10 -18.24 -8.49
CA ASN A 180 10.93 -16.84 -8.06
C ASN A 180 9.58 -16.28 -8.53
N LYS A 181 9.22 -15.09 -8.02
CA LYS A 181 7.95 -14.40 -8.31
C LYS A 181 7.75 -14.19 -9.82
N GLY A 182 8.79 -13.76 -10.55
CA GLY A 182 8.70 -13.51 -11.99
C GLY A 182 8.37 -14.76 -12.81
N GLU A 183 9.03 -15.88 -12.52
CA GLU A 183 8.73 -17.19 -13.14
C GLU A 183 7.31 -17.66 -12.79
N MET A 184 6.91 -17.49 -11.54
CA MET A 184 5.55 -17.83 -11.08
C MET A 184 4.50 -17.05 -11.88
N MET A 185 4.68 -15.74 -12.05
CA MET A 185 3.76 -14.89 -12.82
C MET A 185 3.68 -15.31 -14.29
N GLN A 186 4.81 -15.64 -14.93
CA GLN A 186 4.83 -16.13 -16.32
C GLN A 186 4.08 -17.46 -16.46
N LYS A 187 4.37 -18.43 -15.58
CA LYS A 187 3.73 -19.75 -15.61
C LYS A 187 2.24 -19.65 -15.30
N ARG A 188 1.86 -18.77 -14.37
CA ARG A 188 0.47 -18.54 -14.01
C ARG A 188 -0.32 -17.96 -15.19
N LEU A 189 0.25 -16.96 -15.88
CA LEU A 189 -0.36 -16.41 -17.09
C LEU A 189 -0.54 -17.47 -18.16
N ALA A 190 0.48 -18.29 -18.41
CA ALA A 190 0.44 -19.35 -19.43
C ALA A 190 -0.51 -20.50 -19.08
N ALA A 191 -0.80 -20.71 -17.81
CA ALA A 191 -1.66 -21.81 -17.36
C ALA A 191 -3.16 -21.58 -17.61
N HIS A 192 -3.61 -20.35 -17.82
CA HIS A 192 -5.02 -20.00 -18.07
C HIS A 192 -6.00 -20.69 -17.14
N LEU A 193 -5.69 -20.70 -15.83
CA LEU A 193 -6.52 -21.39 -14.84
C LEU A 193 -7.90 -20.75 -14.77
N PRO A 194 -8.98 -21.53 -14.84
CA PRO A 194 -10.34 -20.98 -14.74
C PRO A 194 -10.55 -20.33 -13.37
N MET A 195 -11.02 -19.09 -13.35
CA MET A 195 -11.32 -18.32 -12.16
C MET A 195 -12.71 -17.71 -12.22
N VAL A 196 -13.25 -17.43 -11.05
CA VAL A 196 -14.46 -16.64 -10.87
C VAL A 196 -14.21 -15.48 -9.94
N LEU A 197 -14.81 -14.32 -10.26
CA LEU A 197 -14.97 -13.18 -9.40
C LEU A 197 -16.41 -13.20 -8.89
N TYR A 198 -16.62 -13.00 -7.59
CA TYR A 198 -17.94 -13.10 -6.99
C TYR A 198 -18.12 -12.17 -5.80
N THR A 199 -19.38 -11.91 -5.46
CA THR A 199 -19.77 -11.33 -4.18
C THR A 199 -20.54 -12.34 -3.33
N ILE A 200 -20.52 -12.14 -2.01
CA ILE A 200 -21.30 -12.89 -1.02
C ILE A 200 -22.09 -11.87 -0.20
N ASP A 201 -23.40 -12.03 -0.14
CA ASP A 201 -24.29 -11.24 0.72
C ASP A 201 -24.03 -11.64 2.18
N LEU A 202 -23.61 -10.68 3.01
CA LEU A 202 -23.16 -10.93 4.40
C LEU A 202 -24.32 -11.33 5.34
N ARG A 203 -25.55 -11.04 4.97
CA ARG A 203 -26.74 -11.39 5.74
C ARG A 203 -27.26 -12.80 5.42
N THR A 204 -27.20 -13.19 4.13
CA THR A 204 -27.82 -14.44 3.66
C THR A 204 -26.80 -15.53 3.32
N GLY A 205 -25.52 -15.17 3.16
CA GLY A 205 -24.47 -16.07 2.67
C GLY A 205 -24.60 -16.39 1.17
N LYS A 206 -25.52 -15.74 0.43
CA LYS A 206 -25.73 -16.04 -0.98
C LYS A 206 -24.59 -15.51 -1.83
N LYS A 207 -23.92 -16.42 -2.54
CA LYS A 207 -22.87 -16.09 -3.52
C LYS A 207 -23.49 -15.71 -4.86
N LYS A 208 -22.96 -14.64 -5.50
CA LYS A 208 -23.26 -14.23 -6.86
C LYS A 208 -21.97 -14.13 -7.66
N ILE A 209 -21.86 -14.87 -8.76
CA ILE A 209 -20.74 -14.76 -9.69
C ILE A 209 -20.94 -13.53 -10.57
N LEU A 210 -19.90 -12.69 -10.65
CA LEU A 210 -19.85 -11.47 -11.46
C LEU A 210 -19.15 -11.71 -12.80
N LEU A 211 -18.07 -12.51 -12.79
CA LEU A 211 -17.21 -12.73 -13.95
C LEU A 211 -16.59 -14.13 -13.90
N HIS A 212 -16.56 -14.78 -15.07
CA HIS A 212 -15.68 -15.93 -15.35
C HIS A 212 -14.49 -15.46 -16.17
N SER A 213 -13.27 -15.89 -15.83
CA SER A 213 -12.04 -15.54 -16.52
C SER A 213 -11.05 -16.70 -16.51
N THR A 214 -10.08 -16.66 -17.41
CA THR A 214 -8.86 -17.47 -17.35
C THR A 214 -7.63 -16.63 -16.98
N ASP A 215 -7.85 -15.32 -16.73
CA ASP A 215 -6.85 -14.44 -16.17
C ASP A 215 -6.80 -14.59 -14.65
N TRP A 216 -5.67 -14.25 -14.06
CA TRP A 216 -5.50 -14.28 -12.62
C TRP A 216 -6.15 -13.06 -11.98
N LEU A 217 -7.39 -13.21 -11.48
CA LEU A 217 -8.16 -12.17 -10.80
C LEU A 217 -7.60 -11.98 -9.38
N ASN A 218 -7.18 -10.77 -9.05
CA ASN A 218 -6.51 -10.43 -7.79
C ASN A 218 -6.75 -8.97 -7.37
N HIS A 219 -6.18 -8.53 -6.24
CA HIS A 219 -6.21 -7.16 -5.72
C HIS A 219 -7.60 -6.51 -5.71
N LEU A 220 -8.60 -7.25 -5.22
CA LEU A 220 -9.97 -6.76 -5.14
C LEU A 220 -10.10 -5.65 -4.09
N GLN A 221 -10.76 -4.54 -4.46
CA GLN A 221 -11.01 -3.40 -3.59
C GLN A 221 -12.39 -2.82 -3.95
N PHE A 222 -13.33 -2.80 -3.02
CA PHE A 222 -14.53 -2.00 -3.24
C PHE A 222 -14.20 -0.51 -3.22
N SER A 223 -14.98 0.28 -3.98
CA SER A 223 -14.95 1.73 -3.81
C SER A 223 -15.30 2.08 -2.36
N PRO A 224 -14.56 3.01 -1.71
CA PRO A 224 -14.82 3.38 -0.33
C PRO A 224 -16.16 4.11 -0.13
N THR A 225 -16.83 4.54 -1.20
CA THR A 225 -18.06 5.33 -1.16
C THR A 225 -19.21 4.77 -2.00
N ASP A 226 -18.92 3.99 -3.06
CA ASP A 226 -19.92 3.34 -3.88
C ASP A 226 -19.95 1.82 -3.58
N PRO A 227 -20.94 1.32 -2.81
CA PRO A 227 -21.00 -0.08 -2.41
C PRO A 227 -21.21 -1.07 -3.56
N THR A 228 -21.50 -0.56 -4.75
CA THR A 228 -21.76 -1.38 -5.95
C THR A 228 -20.59 -1.44 -6.92
N LEU A 229 -19.50 -0.68 -6.70
CA LEU A 229 -18.36 -0.62 -7.60
C LEU A 229 -17.16 -1.35 -7.02
N LEU A 230 -16.62 -2.32 -7.75
CA LEU A 230 -15.48 -3.15 -7.38
C LEU A 230 -14.33 -2.93 -8.37
N LEU A 231 -13.16 -2.57 -7.84
CA LEU A 231 -11.88 -2.57 -8.53
C LEU A 231 -11.24 -3.96 -8.39
N TYR A 232 -10.65 -4.47 -9.46
CA TYR A 232 -9.89 -5.72 -9.45
C TYR A 232 -8.79 -5.70 -10.50
N CYS A 233 -7.81 -6.59 -10.38
CA CYS A 233 -6.76 -6.67 -11.37
C CYS A 233 -6.70 -8.02 -12.10
N HIS A 234 -6.24 -7.97 -13.34
CA HIS A 234 -5.66 -9.11 -14.04
C HIS A 234 -4.17 -9.18 -13.68
N GLU A 235 -3.82 -10.04 -12.72
CA GLU A 235 -2.43 -10.21 -12.28
C GLU A 235 -1.64 -10.99 -13.32
N GLY A 236 -0.34 -10.70 -13.42
CA GLY A 236 0.57 -11.35 -14.35
C GLY A 236 1.87 -10.58 -14.48
N PRO A 237 2.74 -10.90 -15.45
CA PRO A 237 3.83 -10.03 -15.84
C PRO A 237 3.22 -8.72 -16.34
N TRP A 238 3.41 -7.61 -15.63
CA TRP A 238 2.65 -6.37 -15.81
C TRP A 238 2.71 -5.80 -17.23
N GLN A 239 3.84 -6.00 -17.92
CA GLN A 239 3.97 -5.61 -19.34
C GLN A 239 3.21 -6.53 -20.33
N LYS A 240 2.55 -7.59 -19.84
CA LYS A 240 1.81 -8.56 -20.68
C LYS A 240 0.31 -8.56 -20.44
N VAL A 241 -0.17 -7.83 -19.45
CA VAL A 241 -1.59 -7.79 -19.05
C VAL A 241 -2.11 -6.35 -19.03
N ASP A 242 -3.36 -6.14 -19.41
CA ASP A 242 -4.10 -4.93 -19.11
C ASP A 242 -4.67 -5.12 -17.72
N ARG A 243 -4.06 -4.48 -16.73
CA ARG A 243 -4.13 -4.90 -15.34
C ARG A 243 -5.37 -4.41 -14.60
N ILE A 244 -5.78 -3.17 -14.76
CA ILE A 244 -6.68 -2.46 -13.84
C ILE A 244 -8.09 -2.39 -14.40
N TRP A 245 -9.06 -2.96 -13.68
CA TRP A 245 -10.44 -3.09 -14.12
C TRP A 245 -11.42 -2.72 -13.02
N THR A 246 -12.59 -2.24 -13.40
CA THR A 246 -13.75 -2.11 -12.50
C THR A 246 -14.94 -2.90 -13.02
N ILE A 247 -15.81 -3.34 -12.09
CA ILE A 247 -17.06 -4.05 -12.40
C ILE A 247 -18.12 -3.69 -11.37
N ARG A 248 -19.39 -3.63 -11.79
CA ARG A 248 -20.52 -3.50 -10.86
C ARG A 248 -20.86 -4.82 -10.19
N THR A 249 -21.43 -4.76 -8.97
CA THR A 249 -21.85 -5.95 -8.21
C THR A 249 -23.03 -6.69 -8.84
N ASP A 250 -23.64 -6.11 -9.87
CA ASP A 250 -24.63 -6.83 -10.71
C ASP A 250 -23.99 -7.61 -11.87
N GLY A 251 -22.67 -7.44 -12.10
CA GLY A 251 -21.89 -8.05 -13.19
C GLY A 251 -21.85 -7.19 -14.45
N THR A 252 -22.43 -6.00 -14.43
CA THR A 252 -22.40 -5.06 -15.55
C THR A 252 -21.21 -4.11 -15.49
N GLN A 253 -21.03 -3.31 -16.55
CA GLN A 253 -19.99 -2.27 -16.64
C GLN A 253 -18.58 -2.77 -16.27
N ASN A 254 -18.20 -3.92 -16.84
CA ASN A 254 -16.83 -4.41 -16.74
C ASN A 254 -15.92 -3.53 -17.61
N THR A 255 -15.16 -2.64 -17.00
CA THR A 255 -14.46 -1.54 -17.67
C THR A 255 -12.96 -1.60 -17.39
N LEU A 256 -12.15 -1.52 -18.45
CA LEU A 256 -10.71 -1.35 -18.36
C LEU A 256 -10.37 0.09 -17.94
N VAL A 257 -9.70 0.24 -16.81
CA VAL A 257 -9.32 1.57 -16.27
C VAL A 257 -8.14 2.15 -17.03
N HIS A 258 -7.10 1.35 -17.27
CA HIS A 258 -5.91 1.79 -18.01
C HIS A 258 -5.55 0.78 -19.10
N LYS A 259 -5.53 1.25 -20.37
CA LYS A 259 -5.09 0.47 -21.53
C LYS A 259 -3.65 0.84 -21.86
N ARG A 260 -2.77 -0.16 -21.91
CA ARG A 260 -1.39 0.08 -22.31
C ARG A 260 -1.29 0.59 -23.76
N THR A 261 -0.41 1.55 -23.98
CA THR A 261 -0.24 2.26 -25.27
C THR A 261 1.11 2.03 -25.91
N MET A 262 2.07 1.42 -25.19
CA MET A 262 3.41 1.12 -25.72
C MET A 262 3.94 -0.25 -25.28
N PHE A 263 4.96 -0.74 -25.97
CA PHE A 263 5.70 -1.92 -25.56
C PHE A 263 6.39 -1.69 -24.20
N MET A 264 6.37 -2.71 -23.35
CA MET A 264 6.98 -2.69 -22.00
C MET A 264 6.38 -1.64 -21.05
N GLU A 265 5.28 -1.03 -21.38
CA GLU A 265 4.50 -0.25 -20.42
C GLU A 265 3.96 -1.14 -19.31
N ILE A 266 3.98 -0.62 -18.08
CA ILE A 266 3.36 -1.27 -16.92
C ILE A 266 2.49 -0.28 -16.15
N ALA A 267 1.41 -0.80 -15.56
CA ALA A 267 0.59 -0.13 -14.56
C ALA A 267 0.38 -1.09 -13.37
N GLY A 268 0.36 -0.59 -12.16
CA GLY A 268 0.22 -1.44 -10.99
C GLY A 268 -0.04 -0.70 -9.68
N HIS A 269 -0.07 -1.43 -8.57
CA HIS A 269 -0.30 -0.91 -7.22
C HIS A 269 -1.50 0.06 -7.16
N GLU A 270 -2.60 -0.36 -7.78
CA GLU A 270 -3.83 0.41 -7.88
C GLU A 270 -4.52 0.60 -6.52
N PHE A 271 -5.06 1.80 -6.29
CA PHE A 271 -5.79 2.14 -5.07
C PHE A 271 -6.80 3.27 -5.30
N TRP A 272 -7.81 3.35 -4.43
CA TRP A 272 -8.83 4.37 -4.48
C TRP A 272 -8.40 5.67 -3.81
N SER A 273 -8.83 6.83 -4.35
CA SER A 273 -8.97 8.03 -3.55
C SER A 273 -10.04 7.84 -2.47
N HIS A 274 -9.91 8.53 -1.34
CA HIS A 274 -10.86 8.36 -0.21
C HIS A 274 -12.31 8.70 -0.55
N ASP A 275 -12.53 9.58 -1.51
CA ASP A 275 -13.86 9.95 -2.00
C ASP A 275 -14.40 8.99 -3.07
N GLY A 276 -13.65 7.96 -3.43
CA GLY A 276 -14.03 6.95 -4.41
C GLY A 276 -14.11 7.44 -5.86
N LYS A 277 -13.60 8.63 -6.15
CA LYS A 277 -13.73 9.24 -7.49
C LYS A 277 -12.58 8.94 -8.42
N ILE A 278 -11.39 8.68 -7.89
CA ILE A 278 -10.18 8.47 -8.66
C ILE A 278 -9.55 7.13 -8.27
N ILE A 279 -9.15 6.37 -9.29
CA ILE A 279 -8.27 5.22 -9.13
C ILE A 279 -6.85 5.69 -9.46
N TRP A 280 -5.95 5.61 -8.48
CA TRP A 280 -4.53 5.91 -8.61
C TRP A 280 -3.74 4.64 -8.84
N PHE A 281 -2.64 4.71 -9.63
CA PHE A 281 -1.73 3.59 -9.87
C PHE A 281 -0.36 4.08 -10.32
N ASP A 282 0.68 3.31 -10.05
CA ASP A 282 2.00 3.56 -10.62
C ASP A 282 2.01 3.18 -12.09
N TRP A 283 2.56 4.06 -12.92
CA TRP A 283 2.63 3.93 -14.36
C TRP A 283 4.06 4.15 -14.85
N GLN A 284 4.63 3.17 -15.57
CA GLN A 284 5.99 3.25 -16.12
C GLN A 284 5.96 3.18 -17.65
N THR A 285 6.64 4.11 -18.28
CA THR A 285 6.56 4.38 -19.74
C THR A 285 7.93 4.51 -20.41
N PRO A 286 8.60 3.39 -20.72
CA PRO A 286 8.31 1.99 -20.39
C PRO A 286 8.88 1.59 -19.02
N LYS A 287 8.64 0.35 -18.60
CA LYS A 287 9.12 -0.26 -17.36
C LYS A 287 10.59 0.06 -17.09
N GLY A 288 10.86 0.64 -15.91
CA GLY A 288 12.20 0.95 -15.43
C GLY A 288 12.86 2.15 -16.09
N GLN A 289 12.17 2.90 -16.96
CA GLN A 289 12.72 4.09 -17.63
C GLN A 289 12.12 5.38 -17.11
N ASP A 290 10.79 5.49 -17.12
CA ASP A 290 10.07 6.67 -16.66
C ASP A 290 8.94 6.25 -15.71
N PHE A 291 8.60 7.11 -14.74
CA PHE A 291 7.66 6.76 -13.68
C PHE A 291 6.72 7.92 -13.37
N TRP A 292 5.43 7.61 -13.35
CA TRP A 292 4.32 8.50 -13.05
C TRP A 292 3.43 7.87 -11.99
N LEU A 293 2.80 8.69 -11.18
CA LEU A 293 1.59 8.30 -10.48
C LEU A 293 0.40 8.82 -11.28
N GLU A 294 -0.34 7.92 -11.91
CA GLU A 294 -1.53 8.25 -12.71
C GLU A 294 -2.79 8.09 -11.87
N GLY A 295 -3.73 9.02 -12.05
CA GLY A 295 -5.08 8.97 -11.51
C GLY A 295 -6.10 9.05 -12.61
N ARG A 296 -7.07 8.14 -12.61
CA ARG A 296 -8.19 8.15 -13.54
C ARG A 296 -9.52 8.32 -12.82
N SER A 297 -10.28 9.34 -13.23
CA SER A 297 -11.65 9.55 -12.75
C SER A 297 -12.56 8.42 -13.23
N VAL A 298 -13.29 7.78 -12.30
CA VAL A 298 -14.24 6.72 -12.64
C VAL A 298 -15.55 7.28 -13.21
N GLU A 299 -15.83 8.55 -12.99
CA GLU A 299 -17.04 9.23 -13.46
C GLU A 299 -16.83 9.83 -14.85
N THR A 300 -15.77 10.60 -15.05
CA THR A 300 -15.52 11.36 -16.29
C THR A 300 -14.53 10.69 -17.22
N GLY A 301 -13.70 9.78 -16.73
CA GLY A 301 -12.60 9.17 -17.47
C GLY A 301 -11.38 10.07 -17.61
N GLU A 302 -11.39 11.29 -17.05
CA GLU A 302 -10.24 12.20 -17.04
C GLU A 302 -9.03 11.56 -16.41
N GLN A 303 -7.86 11.86 -16.96
CA GLN A 303 -6.58 11.29 -16.56
C GLN A 303 -5.63 12.42 -16.12
N ILE A 304 -4.98 12.22 -14.98
CA ILE A 304 -3.95 13.10 -14.41
C ILE A 304 -2.73 12.24 -14.11
N ALA A 305 -1.52 12.69 -14.47
CA ALA A 305 -0.31 11.96 -14.13
C ALA A 305 0.77 12.89 -13.59
N TYR A 306 1.33 12.55 -12.42
CA TYR A 306 2.42 13.28 -11.79
C TYR A 306 3.74 12.56 -12.03
N HIS A 307 4.69 13.25 -12.68
CA HIS A 307 6.04 12.75 -12.94
C HIS A 307 6.91 12.76 -11.68
N MET A 308 7.75 11.76 -11.55
CA MET A 308 8.74 11.62 -10.48
C MET A 308 10.13 11.43 -11.01
N THR A 309 11.11 12.03 -10.34
CA THR A 309 12.53 11.76 -10.64
C THR A 309 12.94 10.37 -10.10
N ARG A 310 14.00 9.80 -10.65
CA ARG A 310 14.43 8.41 -10.40
C ARG A 310 14.53 8.05 -8.91
N ASN A 311 15.07 8.93 -8.09
CA ASN A 311 15.26 8.64 -6.65
C ASN A 311 13.99 8.81 -5.81
N GLU A 312 12.89 9.28 -6.40
CA GLU A 312 11.59 9.46 -5.75
C GLU A 312 10.64 8.29 -6.00
N TRP A 313 11.01 7.38 -6.90
CA TRP A 313 10.19 6.22 -7.21
C TRP A 313 9.94 5.40 -5.95
N SER A 314 8.71 5.00 -5.77
CA SER A 314 8.26 4.24 -4.60
C SER A 314 7.57 2.95 -5.05
N ILE A 315 7.56 1.95 -4.16
CA ILE A 315 6.85 0.70 -4.41
C ILE A 315 5.34 0.96 -4.31
N HIS A 316 4.93 1.64 -3.22
CA HIS A 316 3.54 1.98 -2.97
C HIS A 316 3.37 3.47 -2.74
N PHE A 317 2.18 3.94 -3.03
CA PHE A 317 1.75 5.31 -2.79
C PHE A 317 0.44 5.32 -2.00
N ASN A 318 0.16 6.43 -1.34
CA ASN A 318 -1.13 6.71 -0.74
C ASN A 318 -1.45 8.19 -0.89
N VAL A 319 -2.75 8.53 -0.83
CA VAL A 319 -3.25 9.91 -0.98
C VAL A 319 -3.97 10.35 0.28
N SER A 320 -3.77 11.61 0.68
CA SER A 320 -4.50 12.19 1.81
C SER A 320 -6.00 12.29 1.51
N ARG A 321 -6.84 12.30 2.55
CA ARG A 321 -8.31 12.34 2.39
C ARG A 321 -8.83 13.50 1.54
N ASP A 322 -8.12 14.63 1.53
CA ASP A 322 -8.47 15.80 0.72
C ASP A 322 -7.80 15.83 -0.66
N GLY A 323 -7.07 14.80 -1.04
CA GLY A 323 -6.41 14.67 -2.33
C GLY A 323 -5.22 15.61 -2.56
N LYS A 324 -4.75 16.34 -1.53
CA LYS A 324 -3.76 17.40 -1.69
C LYS A 324 -2.32 16.98 -1.45
N LEU A 325 -2.11 15.85 -0.78
CA LEU A 325 -0.80 15.30 -0.47
C LEU A 325 -0.76 13.83 -0.85
N PHE A 326 0.41 13.39 -1.29
CA PHE A 326 0.70 11.99 -1.51
C PHE A 326 1.89 11.57 -0.67
N CYS A 327 2.01 10.29 -0.37
CA CYS A 327 3.20 9.70 0.24
C CYS A 327 3.63 8.46 -0.51
N GLY A 328 4.92 8.12 -0.39
CA GLY A 328 5.51 6.96 -1.01
C GLY A 328 6.50 6.28 -0.07
N ASP A 329 6.61 4.96 -0.18
CA ASP A 329 7.47 4.15 0.70
C ASP A 329 8.87 3.91 0.15
N GLY A 330 9.23 4.58 -0.94
CA GLY A 330 10.54 4.44 -1.57
C GLY A 330 10.80 3.04 -2.10
N GLY A 331 12.06 2.67 -2.16
CA GLY A 331 12.48 1.35 -2.60
C GLY A 331 13.97 1.28 -2.88
N ASN A 332 14.51 0.07 -2.92
CA ASN A 332 15.88 -0.17 -3.30
C ASN A 332 16.02 -0.47 -4.81
N PRO A 333 17.24 -0.50 -5.37
CA PRO A 333 17.45 -0.76 -6.80
C PRO A 333 16.92 -2.11 -7.31
N GLY A 334 16.70 -3.08 -6.43
CA GLY A 334 16.24 -4.42 -6.80
C GLY A 334 14.73 -4.56 -6.98
N GLN A 335 13.96 -3.51 -6.66
CA GLN A 335 12.49 -3.50 -6.72
C GLN A 335 11.96 -2.74 -7.93
N VAL A 336 10.62 -2.67 -8.07
CA VAL A 336 9.96 -1.92 -9.15
C VAL A 336 10.34 -0.45 -9.17
N ALA A 337 10.65 0.11 -8.01
CA ALA A 337 11.14 1.48 -7.85
C ALA A 337 12.50 1.75 -8.50
N HIS A 338 13.39 0.76 -8.58
CA HIS A 338 14.72 0.87 -9.21
C HIS A 338 15.51 2.15 -8.86
N ALA A 339 15.32 2.69 -7.67
CA ALA A 339 15.91 3.96 -7.24
C ALA A 339 17.27 3.74 -6.57
N PRO A 340 18.39 4.30 -7.10
CA PRO A 340 19.73 4.17 -6.49
C PRO A 340 19.84 4.76 -5.09
N ASP A 341 19.11 5.86 -4.81
CA ASP A 341 19.00 6.55 -3.52
C ASP A 341 17.52 6.77 -3.18
N GLY A 342 16.73 5.69 -3.21
CA GLY A 342 15.28 5.70 -3.02
C GLY A 342 14.82 5.13 -1.69
N GLU A 343 15.73 4.80 -0.78
CA GLU A 343 15.40 4.20 0.52
C GLU A 343 14.94 5.26 1.53
N TRP A 344 13.77 5.87 1.23
CA TRP A 344 13.15 6.94 2.01
C TRP A 344 11.65 6.76 2.09
N ILE A 345 11.04 7.21 3.18
CA ILE A 345 9.62 7.57 3.18
C ILE A 345 9.52 8.99 2.63
N TYR A 346 8.64 9.17 1.62
CA TYR A 346 8.44 10.45 0.93
C TYR A 346 7.08 11.05 1.23
N LEU A 347 7.05 12.39 1.23
CA LEU A 347 5.87 13.22 1.07
C LEU A 347 5.95 13.91 -0.29
N PHE A 348 4.85 13.92 -1.05
CA PHE A 348 4.75 14.57 -2.34
C PHE A 348 3.66 15.64 -2.33
N ARG A 349 4.00 16.80 -2.87
CA ARG A 349 3.05 17.89 -3.15
C ARG A 349 2.84 17.97 -4.65
N PRO A 350 1.60 17.70 -5.15
CA PRO A 350 1.30 17.71 -6.57
C PRO A 350 1.23 19.12 -7.11
N GLU A 351 1.75 19.34 -8.31
CA GLU A 351 1.59 20.55 -9.09
C GLU A 351 1.22 20.18 -10.53
N LEU A 352 0.06 20.67 -11.01
CA LEU A 352 -0.36 20.46 -12.39
C LEU A 352 0.35 21.44 -13.32
N ILE A 353 0.83 20.91 -14.45
CA ILE A 353 1.36 21.74 -15.54
C ILE A 353 0.17 22.39 -16.27
N LYS A 354 0.12 23.72 -16.26
CA LYS A 354 -0.90 24.47 -16.97
C LYS A 354 -0.57 24.51 -18.46
N GLY A 355 -1.53 24.14 -19.29
CA GLY A 355 -1.46 24.27 -20.73
C GLY A 355 -2.43 25.32 -21.24
N ASP A 356 -2.11 25.92 -22.39
CA ASP A 356 -2.96 26.87 -23.13
C ASP A 356 -3.26 26.38 -24.56
N GLY A 357 -2.90 25.13 -24.84
CA GLY A 357 -3.06 24.50 -26.14
C GLY A 357 -4.43 23.88 -26.39
N VAL A 358 -4.54 23.17 -27.50
CA VAL A 358 -5.72 22.37 -27.82
C VAL A 358 -5.77 21.16 -26.89
N ASN A 359 -6.85 21.00 -26.14
CA ASN A 359 -7.10 19.88 -25.26
C ASN A 359 -8.00 18.83 -25.92
N SER A 360 -7.80 17.57 -25.54
CA SER A 360 -8.67 16.46 -25.86
C SER A 360 -9.04 15.72 -24.56
N PRO A 361 -10.26 15.21 -24.43
CA PRO A 361 -10.63 14.38 -23.27
C PRO A 361 -9.79 13.09 -23.15
N ASP A 362 -9.10 12.71 -24.22
CA ASP A 362 -8.21 11.55 -24.24
C ASP A 362 -6.77 11.88 -23.78
N PHE A 363 -6.47 13.17 -23.52
CA PHE A 363 -5.15 13.57 -23.07
C PHE A 363 -5.00 13.41 -21.56
N VAL A 364 -3.86 12.85 -21.16
CA VAL A 364 -3.45 12.86 -19.75
C VAL A 364 -3.00 14.28 -19.38
N GLN A 365 -3.58 14.85 -18.33
CA GLN A 365 -3.14 16.12 -17.77
C GLN A 365 -1.84 15.90 -16.99
N PRO A 366 -0.70 16.46 -17.44
CA PRO A 366 0.56 16.24 -16.77
C PRO A 366 0.73 17.09 -15.53
N GLY A 367 1.49 16.59 -14.58
CA GLY A 367 1.93 17.30 -13.40
C GLY A 367 3.30 16.83 -12.95
N ILE A 368 3.80 17.45 -11.90
CA ILE A 368 5.03 17.07 -11.22
C ILE A 368 4.78 16.89 -9.71
N PHE A 369 5.57 16.06 -9.08
CA PHE A 369 5.64 15.98 -7.64
C PHE A 369 6.84 16.77 -7.11
N HIS A 370 6.58 17.60 -6.09
CA HIS A 370 7.63 18.15 -5.24
C HIS A 370 7.82 17.21 -4.05
N ALA A 371 8.90 16.45 -4.08
CA ALA A 371 9.18 15.43 -3.07
C ALA A 371 9.91 16.01 -1.86
N GLU A 372 9.51 15.57 -0.68
CA GLU A 372 10.18 15.81 0.59
C GLU A 372 10.49 14.46 1.25
N ARG A 373 11.75 14.26 1.68
CA ARG A 373 12.17 13.08 2.43
C ARG A 373 11.71 13.19 3.87
N LEU A 374 11.02 12.17 4.38
CA LEU A 374 10.52 12.15 5.76
C LEU A 374 11.34 11.26 6.70
N VAL A 375 11.74 10.07 6.26
CA VAL A 375 12.50 9.09 7.06
C VAL A 375 13.55 8.42 6.20
N ASN A 376 14.77 8.32 6.73
CA ASN A 376 15.81 7.51 6.14
C ASN A 376 15.55 6.02 6.41
N MET A 377 15.38 5.25 5.32
CA MET A 377 15.06 3.82 5.35
C MET A 377 16.26 2.93 5.02
N SER A 378 17.49 3.45 4.99
CA SER A 378 18.70 2.68 4.64
C SER A 378 18.99 1.48 5.54
N LYS A 379 18.39 1.42 6.73
CA LYS A 379 18.44 0.27 7.64
C LYS A 379 17.27 -0.69 7.51
N HIS A 380 16.28 -0.35 6.67
CA HIS A 380 15.12 -1.18 6.41
C HIS A 380 15.47 -2.26 5.39
N ASN A 381 15.06 -3.50 5.65
CA ASN A 381 15.16 -4.57 4.68
C ASN A 381 13.88 -4.64 3.85
N TYR A 382 13.95 -4.21 2.61
CA TYR A 382 12.83 -4.11 1.66
C TYR A 382 12.27 -5.46 1.15
N HIS A 383 12.70 -6.61 1.70
CA HIS A 383 11.88 -7.84 1.60
C HIS A 383 10.54 -7.69 2.33
N LEU A 384 10.48 -6.80 3.31
CA LEU A 384 9.27 -6.29 3.91
C LEU A 384 8.93 -4.95 3.26
N GLU A 385 7.82 -4.87 2.54
CA GLU A 385 7.35 -3.61 1.96
C GLU A 385 6.80 -2.69 3.06
N PRO A 386 7.17 -1.38 3.10
CA PRO A 386 6.77 -0.49 4.20
C PRO A 386 5.27 -0.18 4.26
N ASN A 387 4.57 -0.17 3.12
CA ASN A 387 3.11 0.05 3.02
C ASN A 387 2.63 1.36 3.68
N VAL A 388 3.01 2.48 3.10
CA VAL A 388 2.65 3.81 3.61
C VAL A 388 1.16 4.11 3.53
N SER A 389 0.63 4.83 4.53
CA SER A 389 -0.70 5.44 4.49
C SER A 389 -0.73 6.73 5.31
N PHE A 390 -1.58 7.70 4.91
CA PHE A 390 -1.82 8.87 5.75
C PHE A 390 -2.73 8.53 6.93
N SER A 391 -2.45 9.14 8.11
CA SER A 391 -3.50 9.27 9.13
C SER A 391 -4.64 10.14 8.58
N PRO A 392 -5.91 9.91 9.03
CA PRO A 392 -7.06 10.64 8.51
C PRO A 392 -6.96 12.16 8.62
N ASP A 393 -6.27 12.67 9.63
CA ASP A 393 -6.01 14.10 9.86
C ASP A 393 -4.78 14.64 9.13
N LYS A 394 -4.06 13.80 8.37
CA LYS A 394 -2.81 14.09 7.64
C LYS A 394 -1.64 14.49 8.53
N LYS A 395 -1.72 14.30 9.82
CA LYS A 395 -0.65 14.62 10.74
C LYS A 395 0.53 13.67 10.57
N TYR A 396 0.24 12.42 10.24
CA TYR A 396 1.22 11.35 10.12
C TYR A 396 1.19 10.67 8.76
N VAL A 397 2.37 10.22 8.31
CA VAL A 397 2.52 9.11 7.38
C VAL A 397 2.88 7.87 8.20
N ILE A 398 2.06 6.83 8.11
CA ILE A 398 2.21 5.57 8.84
C ILE A 398 2.85 4.54 7.93
N PHE A 399 3.78 3.76 8.46
CA PHE A 399 4.51 2.72 7.74
C PHE A 399 4.95 1.62 8.70
N ARG A 400 5.23 0.44 8.17
CA ARG A 400 5.87 -0.64 8.93
C ARG A 400 7.34 -0.76 8.55
N SER A 401 8.18 -1.13 9.52
CA SER A 401 9.60 -1.29 9.27
C SER A 401 10.26 -2.30 10.20
N ASN A 402 11.28 -2.97 9.68
CA ASN A 402 12.16 -3.88 10.40
C ASN A 402 13.56 -3.29 10.63
N MET A 403 13.71 -1.96 10.56
CA MET A 403 14.99 -1.25 10.69
C MET A 403 15.70 -1.49 12.05
N PHE A 404 14.99 -2.02 13.04
CA PHE A 404 15.51 -2.37 14.36
C PHE A 404 15.51 -3.89 14.63
N GLY A 405 15.31 -4.72 13.59
CA GLY A 405 15.23 -6.19 13.67
C GLY A 405 13.80 -6.70 13.53
N PRO A 406 12.98 -6.77 14.60
CA PRO A 406 11.56 -7.11 14.47
C PRO A 406 10.79 -6.03 13.73
N THR A 407 9.65 -6.43 13.13
CA THR A 407 8.74 -5.48 12.47
C THR A 407 7.94 -4.72 13.52
N TYR A 408 7.86 -3.39 13.34
CA TYR A 408 6.97 -2.51 14.10
C TYR A 408 6.26 -1.54 13.16
N VAL A 409 5.13 -0.99 13.62
CA VAL A 409 4.44 0.10 12.96
C VAL A 409 4.96 1.42 13.49
N PHE A 410 5.29 2.33 12.58
CA PHE A 410 5.79 3.67 12.87
C PHE A 410 4.87 4.72 12.25
N ALA A 411 4.93 5.91 12.81
CA ALA A 411 4.41 7.13 12.22
C ALA A 411 5.55 8.15 12.08
N VAL A 412 5.54 8.91 11.00
CA VAL A 412 6.38 10.11 10.88
C VAL A 412 5.47 11.34 10.79
N GLU A 413 5.79 12.38 11.55
CA GLU A 413 5.06 13.64 11.48
C GLU A 413 5.31 14.33 10.13
N VAL A 414 4.22 14.74 9.46
CA VAL A 414 4.29 15.49 8.19
C VAL A 414 4.92 16.87 8.40
N ALA A 415 4.69 17.48 9.57
CA ALA A 415 5.39 18.71 9.96
C ALA A 415 6.79 18.38 10.51
N LYS A 416 7.76 19.24 10.23
CA LYS A 416 9.09 19.14 10.85
C LYS A 416 9.00 19.41 12.35
N ALA A 417 9.80 18.68 13.12
CA ALA A 417 9.94 18.95 14.53
C ALA A 417 10.57 20.34 14.70
N ASN A 418 9.87 21.26 15.33
CA ASN A 418 10.47 22.52 15.75
C ASN A 418 11.59 22.16 16.72
N GLY A 419 12.83 22.62 16.49
CA GLY A 419 14.05 22.27 17.25
C GLY A 419 14.05 22.75 18.70
N LYS A 420 12.94 22.60 19.40
CA LYS A 420 12.79 22.70 20.85
C LYS A 420 12.15 21.39 21.33
N GLU A 421 12.97 20.53 21.90
CA GLU A 421 12.47 19.51 22.82
C GLU A 421 11.93 20.18 24.08
#